data_cd9dfcf4edb00a3197a489de3397e615
#
_entry.id   cd9dfcf4edb00a3197a489de3397e615
#
_cell.length_a   1.000
_cell.length_b   1.000
_cell.length_c   1.000
_cell.angle_alpha   90.00
_cell.angle_beta   90.00
_cell.angle_gamma   90.00
#
_symmetry.space_group_name_H-M   'P 1'
#
loop_
_entity.id
_entity.type
_entity.pdbx_description
1 polymer ?
#
loop_
_entity_poly.entity_id
_entity_poly.type
_entity_poly.pdbx_seq_one_letter_code
_entity_poly.pdbx_strand_id
1 'polypeptide(L)'
;MKSITPEMEYLSTRQSAKVLQVSLGTVQKMVELGELIAWKTRGGHRRILASSLDQQLQRRKRAMRQKTTQNCIAVGIFRRRENGQELLESIADWQLKVDMEVAVDSLEGLMKAVSLAPDLIFLDALIPPIEQVHLIHYLSKNKDTQRIPILVDEGFIKLHPGVVALADENHGSRTPLTECIKEELENGLIELNPLIIGYPATTPEPNGVWVDSSRHEMLEALFLEALSRKCI
;
A
#
# COMPACT_ATOMS: atom_id res chain seq x y z
N MET A 1 7.48 -13.45 -32.12
CA MET A 1 6.60 -12.89 -31.08
C MET A 1 5.92 -14.04 -30.34
N LYS A 2 6.37 -14.41 -29.16
CA LYS A 2 5.73 -15.44 -28.35
C LYS A 2 4.68 -14.72 -27.49
N SER A 3 3.40 -15.08 -27.69
CA SER A 3 2.27 -14.64 -26.90
C SER A 3 2.45 -15.11 -25.45
N ILE A 4 2.53 -14.17 -24.52
CA ILE A 4 2.53 -14.44 -23.09
C ILE A 4 1.07 -14.56 -22.68
N THR A 5 0.58 -15.77 -22.62
CA THR A 5 -0.64 -16.12 -21.88
C THR A 5 -0.29 -16.12 -20.38
N PRO A 6 -1.10 -15.58 -19.49
CA PRO A 6 -0.88 -15.71 -18.06
C PRO A 6 -1.30 -17.12 -17.61
N GLU A 7 -0.47 -18.11 -17.93
CA GLU A 7 -0.59 -19.41 -17.27
C GLU A 7 -0.28 -19.21 -15.79
N MET A 8 -1.16 -19.72 -14.93
CA MET A 8 -0.86 -19.88 -13.51
C MET A 8 0.36 -20.81 -13.41
N GLU A 9 1.53 -20.21 -13.34
CA GLU A 9 2.78 -20.95 -13.32
C GLU A 9 2.95 -21.64 -11.98
N TYR A 10 3.00 -22.96 -12.04
CA TYR A 10 3.38 -23.80 -10.93
C TYR A 10 4.82 -24.25 -11.07
N LEU A 11 5.60 -24.07 -10.03
CA LEU A 11 7.00 -24.48 -9.97
C LEU A 11 7.13 -25.77 -9.17
N SER A 12 8.09 -26.61 -9.54
CA SER A 12 8.47 -27.76 -8.71
C SER A 12 9.17 -27.29 -7.43
N THR A 13 9.18 -28.12 -6.39
CA THR A 13 9.90 -27.83 -5.13
C THR A 13 11.37 -27.49 -5.39
N ARG A 14 12.01 -28.13 -6.37
CA ARG A 14 13.41 -27.88 -6.74
C ARG A 14 13.61 -26.51 -7.41
N GLN A 15 12.69 -26.10 -8.28
CA GLN A 15 12.71 -24.77 -8.90
C GLN A 15 12.45 -23.69 -7.84
N SER A 16 11.46 -23.90 -6.99
CA SER A 16 11.14 -22.98 -5.89
C SER A 16 12.31 -22.80 -4.92
N ALA A 17 13.03 -23.89 -4.61
CA ALA A 17 14.24 -23.85 -3.78
C ALA A 17 15.34 -22.98 -4.40
N LYS A 18 15.53 -23.08 -5.73
CA LYS A 18 16.48 -22.23 -6.47
C LYS A 18 16.06 -20.76 -6.44
N VAL A 19 14.78 -20.47 -6.70
CA VAL A 19 14.25 -19.11 -6.71
C VAL A 19 14.37 -18.46 -5.33
N LEU A 20 14.03 -19.19 -4.26
CA LEU A 20 14.12 -18.70 -2.88
C LEU A 20 15.54 -18.76 -2.30
N GLN A 21 16.50 -19.38 -2.99
CA GLN A 21 17.87 -19.63 -2.53
C GLN A 21 17.91 -20.34 -1.17
N VAL A 22 17.10 -21.39 -1.03
CA VAL A 22 17.00 -22.20 0.19
C VAL A 22 17.07 -23.70 -0.13
N SER A 23 17.19 -24.53 0.92
CA SER A 23 17.16 -25.98 0.75
C SER A 23 15.78 -26.51 0.37
N LEU A 24 15.73 -27.70 -0.25
CA LEU A 24 14.46 -28.40 -0.55
C LEU A 24 13.63 -28.63 0.71
N GLY A 25 14.26 -28.98 1.82
CA GLY A 25 13.61 -29.19 3.11
C GLY A 25 12.98 -27.91 3.66
N THR A 26 13.61 -26.76 3.44
CA THR A 26 13.07 -25.46 3.83
C THR A 26 11.78 -25.16 3.04
N VAL A 27 11.79 -25.39 1.73
CA VAL A 27 10.58 -25.20 0.90
C VAL A 27 9.43 -26.12 1.34
N GLN A 28 9.76 -27.38 1.69
CA GLN A 28 8.75 -28.32 2.18
C GLN A 28 8.14 -27.83 3.51
N LYS A 29 8.97 -27.36 4.44
CA LYS A 29 8.52 -26.78 5.71
C LYS A 29 7.66 -25.55 5.51
N MET A 30 8.02 -24.66 4.57
CA MET A 30 7.22 -23.48 4.23
C MET A 30 5.83 -23.86 3.67
N VAL A 31 5.74 -24.92 2.88
CA VAL A 31 4.44 -25.44 2.41
C VAL A 31 3.62 -26.03 3.58
N GLU A 32 4.26 -26.75 4.50
CA GLU A 32 3.61 -27.35 5.68
C GLU A 32 3.09 -26.27 6.66
N LEU A 33 3.81 -25.16 6.79
CA LEU A 33 3.42 -24.00 7.59
C LEU A 33 2.41 -23.07 6.88
N GLY A 34 2.02 -23.38 5.62
CA GLY A 34 1.09 -22.54 4.85
C GLY A 34 1.70 -21.25 4.30
N GLU A 35 3.02 -21.06 4.42
CA GLU A 35 3.73 -19.90 3.89
C GLU A 35 3.83 -19.91 2.36
N LEU A 36 3.76 -21.11 1.75
CA LEU A 36 3.70 -21.32 0.31
C LEU A 36 2.46 -22.15 -0.04
N ILE A 37 1.75 -21.72 -1.07
CA ILE A 37 0.59 -22.45 -1.59
C ILE A 37 1.08 -23.54 -2.55
N ALA A 38 0.74 -24.79 -2.26
CA ALA A 38 1.14 -25.91 -3.07
C ALA A 38 0.02 -26.99 -3.14
N TRP A 39 0.00 -27.74 -4.23
CA TRP A 39 -0.81 -28.93 -4.37
C TRP A 39 0.05 -30.14 -4.73
N LYS A 40 -0.45 -31.35 -4.47
CA LYS A 40 0.22 -32.60 -4.79
C LYS A 40 -0.37 -33.21 -6.05
N THR A 41 0.48 -33.62 -6.99
CA THR A 41 0.09 -34.42 -8.15
C THR A 41 -0.25 -35.87 -7.71
N ARG A 42 -0.92 -36.65 -8.55
CA ARG A 42 -1.16 -38.08 -8.33
C ARG A 42 0.11 -38.88 -8.01
N GLY A 43 1.25 -38.49 -8.58
CA GLY A 43 2.58 -39.07 -8.31
C GLY A 43 3.27 -38.53 -7.04
N GLY A 44 2.60 -37.79 -6.17
CA GLY A 44 3.15 -37.28 -4.92
C GLY A 44 4.05 -36.04 -5.05
N HIS A 45 4.29 -35.53 -6.25
CA HIS A 45 5.11 -34.34 -6.45
C HIS A 45 4.36 -33.07 -6.06
N ARG A 46 5.02 -32.19 -5.27
CA ARG A 46 4.45 -30.89 -4.92
C ARG A 46 4.64 -29.88 -6.07
N ARG A 47 3.60 -29.13 -6.37
CA ARG A 47 3.57 -28.01 -7.31
C ARG A 47 3.25 -26.74 -6.55
N ILE A 48 4.15 -25.77 -6.56
CA ILE A 48 4.08 -24.56 -5.76
C ILE A 48 3.62 -23.43 -6.67
N LEU A 49 2.64 -22.67 -6.22
CA LEU A 49 2.08 -21.53 -6.95
C LEU A 49 3.11 -20.40 -7.01
N ALA A 50 3.47 -19.93 -8.23
CA ALA A 50 4.49 -18.92 -8.44
C ALA A 50 4.19 -17.61 -7.70
N SER A 51 2.93 -17.16 -7.69
CA SER A 51 2.55 -15.94 -6.97
C SER A 51 2.80 -16.03 -5.45
N SER A 52 2.68 -17.21 -4.84
CA SER A 52 3.01 -17.38 -3.41
C SER A 52 4.51 -17.32 -3.15
N LEU A 53 5.32 -17.72 -4.14
CA LEU A 53 6.77 -17.58 -4.11
C LEU A 53 7.20 -16.10 -4.19
N ASP A 54 6.58 -15.35 -5.11
CA ASP A 54 6.85 -13.92 -5.26
C ASP A 54 6.48 -13.16 -3.97
N GLN A 55 5.37 -13.50 -3.33
CA GLN A 55 5.01 -12.92 -2.03
C GLN A 55 6.08 -13.19 -0.96
N GLN A 56 6.64 -14.40 -0.90
CA GLN A 56 7.70 -14.72 0.04
C GLN A 56 9.02 -13.97 -0.27
N LEU A 57 9.36 -13.82 -1.56
CA LEU A 57 10.49 -13.01 -1.97
C LEU A 57 10.32 -11.54 -1.57
N GLN A 58 9.13 -10.99 -1.77
CA GLN A 58 8.81 -9.63 -1.35
C GLN A 58 8.91 -9.47 0.17
N ARG A 59 8.33 -10.40 0.96
CA ARG A 59 8.45 -10.40 2.42
C ARG A 59 9.91 -10.44 2.88
N ARG A 60 10.75 -11.27 2.27
CA ARG A 60 12.18 -11.33 2.57
C ARG A 60 12.92 -10.04 2.21
N LYS A 61 12.63 -9.47 1.03
CA LYS A 61 13.19 -8.18 0.63
C LYS A 61 12.83 -7.08 1.64
N ARG A 62 11.56 -7.04 2.09
CA ARG A 62 11.10 -6.09 3.13
C ARG A 62 11.86 -6.31 4.44
N ALA A 63 11.94 -7.55 4.94
CA ALA A 63 12.63 -7.87 6.18
C ALA A 63 14.15 -7.58 6.12
N MET A 64 14.78 -7.76 4.96
CA MET A 64 16.18 -7.39 4.76
C MET A 64 16.36 -5.87 4.74
N ARG A 65 15.48 -5.13 4.09
CA ARG A 65 15.49 -3.67 4.08
C ARG A 65 15.33 -3.09 5.48
N GLN A 66 14.40 -3.63 6.27
CA GLN A 66 14.22 -3.24 7.68
C GLN A 66 15.45 -3.50 8.57
N LYS A 67 16.27 -4.49 8.22
CA LYS A 67 17.50 -4.80 8.96
C LYS A 67 18.72 -4.01 8.52
N THR A 68 18.77 -3.59 7.25
CA THR A 68 19.99 -3.01 6.66
C THR A 68 19.98 -1.48 6.61
N THR A 69 18.78 -0.87 6.54
CA THR A 69 18.61 0.58 6.51
C THR A 69 17.31 0.92 7.21
N GLN A 70 17.35 1.81 8.17
CA GLN A 70 16.16 2.41 8.81
C GLN A 70 15.40 3.34 7.84
N ASN A 71 15.49 3.12 6.53
CA ASN A 71 14.82 3.95 5.54
C ASN A 71 13.42 3.40 5.27
N CYS A 72 12.43 4.27 5.44
CA CYS A 72 11.06 4.06 5.01
C CYS A 72 10.98 4.18 3.48
N ILE A 73 10.38 3.22 2.79
CA ILE A 73 10.09 3.33 1.36
C ILE A 73 8.66 3.81 1.20
N ALA A 74 8.50 4.94 0.53
CA ALA A 74 7.20 5.51 0.26
C ALA A 74 6.92 5.61 -1.25
N VAL A 75 5.66 5.52 -1.65
CA VAL A 75 5.20 5.91 -2.98
C VAL A 75 4.26 7.08 -2.84
N GLY A 76 4.64 8.21 -3.42
CA GLY A 76 3.81 9.39 -3.50
C GLY A 76 3.13 9.49 -4.87
N ILE A 77 1.81 9.59 -4.89
CA ILE A 77 1.03 9.78 -6.12
C ILE A 77 0.56 11.23 -6.14
N PHE A 78 0.96 11.98 -7.17
CA PHE A 78 0.73 13.40 -7.27
C PHE A 78 0.01 13.75 -8.55
N ARG A 79 -0.78 14.83 -8.50
CA ARG A 79 -1.38 15.40 -9.71
C ARG A 79 -0.36 16.17 -10.55
N ARG A 80 0.63 16.77 -9.90
CA ARG A 80 1.68 17.56 -10.52
C ARG A 80 3.04 17.11 -10.00
N ARG A 81 4.02 17.09 -10.89
CA ARG A 81 5.40 16.71 -10.53
C ARG A 81 6.03 17.66 -9.51
N GLU A 82 5.68 18.94 -9.62
CA GLU A 82 6.17 19.99 -8.73
C GLU A 82 5.82 19.71 -7.27
N ASN A 83 4.59 19.29 -6.99
CA ASN A 83 4.15 18.95 -5.63
C ASN A 83 4.94 17.75 -5.06
N GLY A 84 5.28 16.79 -5.91
CA GLY A 84 6.12 15.66 -5.51
C GLY A 84 7.55 16.09 -5.18
N GLN A 85 8.10 17.04 -5.93
CA GLN A 85 9.43 17.60 -5.67
C GLN A 85 9.46 18.43 -4.38
N GLU A 86 8.45 19.26 -4.12
CA GLU A 86 8.31 20.00 -2.87
C GLU A 86 8.28 19.08 -1.65
N LEU A 87 7.52 17.96 -1.75
CA LEU A 87 7.51 16.99 -0.66
C LEU A 87 8.86 16.27 -0.51
N LEU A 88 9.55 15.94 -1.61
CA LEU A 88 10.89 15.35 -1.55
C LEU A 88 11.91 16.28 -0.89
N GLU A 89 11.87 17.59 -1.19
CA GLU A 89 12.71 18.59 -0.54
C GLU A 89 12.40 18.67 0.96
N SER A 90 11.13 18.65 1.33
CA SER A 90 10.69 18.61 2.71
C SER A 90 11.18 17.38 3.47
N ILE A 91 11.08 16.19 2.85
CA ILE A 91 11.52 14.91 3.43
C ILE A 91 13.05 14.90 3.67
N ALA A 92 13.83 15.62 2.88
CA ALA A 92 15.28 15.64 3.02
C ALA A 92 15.74 16.16 4.40
N ASP A 93 14.95 17.05 5.01
CA ASP A 93 15.23 17.65 6.32
C ASP A 93 14.69 16.81 7.50
N TRP A 94 13.93 15.75 7.24
CA TRP A 94 13.36 14.91 8.27
C TRP A 94 14.39 14.03 8.99
N GLN A 95 14.12 13.72 10.26
CA GLN A 95 14.91 12.74 11.01
C GLN A 95 14.62 11.30 10.49
N LEU A 96 13.37 11.05 10.10
CA LEU A 96 12.97 9.83 9.43
C LEU A 96 13.60 9.77 8.03
N LYS A 97 14.39 8.74 7.77
CA LYS A 97 14.94 8.51 6.43
C LYS A 97 13.88 7.87 5.54
N VAL A 98 13.37 8.66 4.61
CA VAL A 98 12.34 8.24 3.65
C VAL A 98 12.95 8.20 2.25
N ASP A 99 12.78 7.07 1.59
CA ASP A 99 13.08 6.89 0.16
C ASP A 99 11.74 6.90 -0.60
N MET A 100 11.39 8.06 -1.16
CA MET A 100 10.11 8.28 -1.79
C MET A 100 10.21 8.21 -3.31
N GLU A 101 9.43 7.31 -3.90
CA GLU A 101 9.20 7.25 -5.35
C GLU A 101 7.97 8.07 -5.73
N VAL A 102 8.17 9.06 -6.60
CA VAL A 102 7.11 9.96 -7.07
C VAL A 102 6.47 9.40 -8.34
N ALA A 103 5.15 9.29 -8.35
CA ALA A 103 4.32 9.00 -9.52
C ALA A 103 3.43 10.21 -9.82
N VAL A 104 3.23 10.52 -11.11
CA VAL A 104 2.44 11.67 -11.56
C VAL A 104 1.08 11.29 -12.18
N ASP A 105 0.77 10.01 -12.17
CA ASP A 105 -0.54 9.49 -12.53
C ASP A 105 -0.89 8.25 -11.70
N SER A 106 -2.18 7.95 -11.67
CA SER A 106 -2.74 6.86 -10.86
C SER A 106 -2.23 5.49 -11.28
N LEU A 107 -2.01 5.26 -12.58
CA LEU A 107 -1.55 3.98 -13.08
C LEU A 107 -0.08 3.74 -12.71
N GLU A 108 0.77 4.73 -12.93
CA GLU A 108 2.19 4.68 -12.51
C GLU A 108 2.28 4.42 -11.00
N GLY A 109 1.45 5.13 -10.20
CA GLY A 109 1.37 4.97 -8.77
C GLY A 109 1.00 3.55 -8.33
N LEU A 110 -0.02 2.97 -8.94
CA LEU A 110 -0.43 1.59 -8.68
C LEU A 110 0.66 0.58 -9.06
N MET A 111 1.30 0.76 -10.21
CA MET A 111 2.40 -0.11 -10.65
C MET A 111 3.58 -0.05 -9.67
N LYS A 112 3.96 1.16 -9.22
CA LYS A 112 5.01 1.34 -8.22
C LYS A 112 4.60 0.75 -6.86
N ALA A 113 3.37 0.94 -6.41
CA ALA A 113 2.87 0.37 -5.16
C ALA A 113 2.94 -1.16 -5.14
N VAL A 114 2.58 -1.82 -6.25
CA VAL A 114 2.66 -3.28 -6.36
C VAL A 114 4.11 -3.75 -6.49
N SER A 115 4.92 -3.11 -7.34
CA SER A 115 6.29 -3.58 -7.62
C SER A 115 7.26 -3.34 -6.46
N LEU A 116 7.18 -2.18 -5.80
CA LEU A 116 8.06 -1.79 -4.71
C LEU A 116 7.60 -2.32 -3.36
N ALA A 117 6.29 -2.57 -3.23
CA ALA A 117 5.67 -2.94 -1.97
C ALA A 117 6.10 -1.98 -0.83
N PRO A 118 5.78 -0.68 -0.94
CA PRO A 118 6.30 0.36 -0.07
C PRO A 118 5.82 0.19 1.38
N ASP A 119 6.41 0.96 2.26
CA ASP A 119 6.00 0.99 3.66
C ASP A 119 4.77 1.87 3.87
N LEU A 120 4.57 2.86 3.01
CA LEU A 120 3.36 3.69 2.97
C LEU A 120 3.12 4.26 1.56
N ILE A 121 1.89 4.70 1.33
CA ILE A 121 1.47 5.39 0.11
C ILE A 121 0.93 6.76 0.50
N PHE A 122 1.36 7.80 -0.20
CA PHE A 122 0.87 9.16 -0.05
C PHE A 122 0.03 9.54 -1.28
N LEU A 123 -1.18 10.04 -1.07
CA LEU A 123 -2.05 10.56 -2.14
C LEU A 123 -2.15 12.09 -2.03
N ASP A 124 -1.77 12.79 -3.08
CA ASP A 124 -1.88 14.24 -3.16
C ASP A 124 -3.35 14.70 -3.13
N ALA A 125 -3.65 15.72 -2.34
CA ALA A 125 -4.98 16.35 -2.23
C ALA A 125 -5.52 16.86 -3.57
N LEU A 126 -4.65 17.18 -4.53
CA LEU A 126 -5.03 17.67 -5.86
C LEU A 126 -5.45 16.56 -6.83
N ILE A 127 -5.32 15.29 -6.47
CA ILE A 127 -5.87 14.19 -7.26
C ILE A 127 -7.40 14.30 -7.23
N PRO A 128 -8.09 14.22 -8.40
CA PRO A 128 -9.54 14.27 -8.42
C PRO A 128 -10.17 13.25 -7.47
N PRO A 129 -11.25 13.61 -6.74
CA PRO A 129 -11.86 12.71 -5.75
C PRO A 129 -12.23 11.33 -6.30
N ILE A 130 -12.74 11.28 -7.53
CA ILE A 130 -13.09 10.00 -8.17
C ILE A 130 -11.86 9.10 -8.41
N GLU A 131 -10.72 9.69 -8.75
CA GLU A 131 -9.46 8.93 -8.89
C GLU A 131 -8.97 8.45 -7.54
N GLN A 132 -9.04 9.27 -6.48
CA GLN A 132 -8.69 8.87 -5.12
C GLN A 132 -9.55 7.68 -4.66
N VAL A 133 -10.86 7.73 -4.91
CA VAL A 133 -11.79 6.62 -4.62
C VAL A 133 -11.34 5.33 -5.29
N HIS A 134 -11.00 5.37 -6.57
CA HIS A 134 -10.54 4.20 -7.32
C HIS A 134 -9.20 3.68 -6.81
N LEU A 135 -8.24 4.58 -6.51
CA LEU A 135 -6.94 4.22 -5.96
C LEU A 135 -7.08 3.51 -4.61
N ILE A 136 -7.82 4.11 -3.67
CA ILE A 136 -8.02 3.54 -2.34
C ILE A 136 -8.72 2.19 -2.43
N HIS A 137 -9.78 2.10 -3.25
CA HIS A 137 -10.52 0.85 -3.44
C HIS A 137 -9.61 -0.26 -3.99
N TYR A 138 -8.82 0.03 -5.03
CA TYR A 138 -7.89 -0.94 -5.61
C TYR A 138 -6.82 -1.36 -4.60
N LEU A 139 -6.16 -0.39 -3.95
CA LEU A 139 -5.09 -0.64 -2.99
C LEU A 139 -5.57 -1.46 -1.79
N SER A 140 -6.76 -1.16 -1.28
CA SER A 140 -7.34 -1.86 -0.13
C SER A 140 -7.80 -3.28 -0.43
N LYS A 141 -8.17 -3.59 -1.69
CA LYS A 141 -8.62 -4.93 -2.10
C LYS A 141 -7.52 -5.81 -2.68
N ASN A 142 -6.43 -5.24 -3.13
CA ASN A 142 -5.32 -6.00 -3.70
C ASN A 142 -4.49 -6.63 -2.58
N LYS A 143 -4.27 -7.95 -2.67
CA LYS A 143 -3.54 -8.75 -1.66
C LYS A 143 -2.13 -8.25 -1.36
N ASP A 144 -1.47 -7.64 -2.35
CA ASP A 144 -0.09 -7.15 -2.21
C ASP A 144 -0.02 -5.77 -1.57
N THR A 145 -1.11 -4.98 -1.64
CA THR A 145 -1.14 -3.60 -1.16
C THR A 145 -2.10 -3.34 0.00
N GLN A 146 -3.06 -4.23 0.27
CA GLN A 146 -4.13 -4.05 1.28
C GLN A 146 -3.65 -3.78 2.71
N ARG A 147 -2.38 -4.09 3.01
CA ARG A 147 -1.76 -3.85 4.33
C ARG A 147 -0.82 -2.65 4.33
N ILE A 148 -0.77 -1.88 3.25
CA ILE A 148 0.07 -0.70 3.16
C ILE A 148 -0.76 0.49 3.63
N PRO A 149 -0.29 1.24 4.64
CA PRO A 149 -0.96 2.47 5.05
C PRO A 149 -1.04 3.48 3.93
N ILE A 150 -2.16 4.19 3.84
CA ILE A 150 -2.42 5.21 2.82
C ILE A 150 -2.69 6.52 3.53
N LEU A 151 -1.87 7.53 3.24
CA LEU A 151 -2.12 8.90 3.67
C LEU A 151 -2.97 9.62 2.64
N VAL A 152 -4.07 10.21 3.09
CA VAL A 152 -5.02 10.94 2.25
C VAL A 152 -5.38 12.27 2.91
N ASP A 153 -5.86 13.21 2.12
CA ASP A 153 -6.35 14.48 2.63
C ASP A 153 -7.56 14.30 3.58
N GLU A 154 -7.55 14.98 4.74
CA GLU A 154 -8.68 14.93 5.68
C GLU A 154 -9.99 15.44 5.08
N GLY A 155 -9.92 16.41 4.18
CA GLY A 155 -11.08 16.91 3.47
C GLY A 155 -11.73 15.82 2.60
N PHE A 156 -10.88 14.98 1.96
CA PHE A 156 -11.38 13.83 1.22
C PHE A 156 -12.07 12.82 2.16
N ILE A 157 -11.50 12.51 3.33
CA ILE A 157 -12.11 11.59 4.30
C ILE A 157 -13.49 12.11 4.75
N LYS A 158 -13.58 13.41 5.06
CA LYS A 158 -14.84 14.05 5.49
C LYS A 158 -15.94 14.03 4.41
N LEU A 159 -15.54 14.12 3.14
CA LEU A 159 -16.47 14.09 2.00
C LEU A 159 -16.83 12.68 1.55
N HIS A 160 -15.95 11.70 1.78
CA HIS A 160 -16.10 10.33 1.28
C HIS A 160 -15.88 9.28 2.37
N PRO A 161 -16.55 9.35 3.53
CA PRO A 161 -16.29 8.48 4.68
C PRO A 161 -16.50 6.99 4.36
N GLY A 162 -17.46 6.62 3.52
CA GLY A 162 -17.68 5.23 3.14
C GLY A 162 -16.60 4.59 2.26
N VAL A 163 -15.70 5.39 1.67
CA VAL A 163 -14.55 4.87 0.91
C VAL A 163 -13.45 4.41 1.86
N VAL A 164 -13.36 5.06 3.01
CA VAL A 164 -12.32 4.83 4.03
C VAL A 164 -12.81 3.98 5.21
N ALA A 165 -14.10 3.62 5.22
CA ALA A 165 -14.66 2.71 6.20
C ALA A 165 -14.07 1.31 6.05
N LEU A 166 -13.98 0.57 7.15
CA LEU A 166 -13.69 -0.86 7.11
C LEU A 166 -14.79 -1.54 6.26
N ALA A 167 -14.36 -2.26 5.22
CA ALA A 167 -15.28 -3.07 4.44
C ALA A 167 -15.77 -4.23 5.34
N ASP A 168 -17.00 -4.11 5.81
CA ASP A 168 -17.67 -5.23 6.44
C ASP A 168 -17.91 -6.31 5.38
N GLU A 169 -17.35 -7.52 5.58
CA GLU A 169 -17.47 -8.64 4.62
C GLU A 169 -18.95 -9.03 4.38
N ASN A 170 -19.86 -8.58 5.23
CA ASN A 170 -21.28 -8.88 5.17
C ASN A 170 -22.15 -7.85 4.44
N HIS A 171 -21.64 -6.66 4.13
CA HIS A 171 -22.38 -5.67 3.34
C HIS A 171 -21.88 -5.70 1.90
N GLY A 172 -22.57 -6.47 1.07
CA GLY A 172 -22.36 -6.52 -0.38
C GLY A 172 -22.34 -5.11 -0.96
N SER A 173 -21.21 -4.77 -1.60
CA SER A 173 -20.91 -3.57 -2.35
C SER A 173 -22.11 -2.99 -3.12
N ARG A 174 -22.97 -2.23 -2.46
CA ARG A 174 -24.08 -1.49 -3.10
C ARG A 174 -24.48 -0.34 -2.20
N THR A 175 -23.72 0.75 -2.19
CA THR A 175 -24.40 2.03 -1.98
C THR A 175 -23.52 3.19 -2.38
N PRO A 176 -24.04 4.15 -3.18
CA PRO A 176 -23.48 5.48 -3.20
C PRO A 176 -23.57 6.05 -1.78
N LEU A 177 -22.54 6.76 -1.38
CA LEU A 177 -22.41 7.48 -0.13
C LEU A 177 -23.67 8.31 0.14
N THR A 178 -24.58 7.74 0.90
CA THR A 178 -25.78 8.43 1.36
C THR A 178 -25.48 9.10 2.71
N GLU A 179 -26.25 10.12 3.02
CA GLU A 179 -26.20 10.84 4.31
C GLU A 179 -26.22 9.91 5.53
N CYS A 180 -26.84 8.74 5.41
CA CYS A 180 -26.84 7.70 6.45
C CYS A 180 -25.45 7.26 6.89
N ILE A 181 -24.47 7.12 5.97
CA ILE A 181 -23.11 6.70 6.34
C ILE A 181 -22.40 7.81 7.13
N LYS A 182 -22.70 9.06 6.88
CA LYS A 182 -22.16 10.17 7.67
C LYS A 182 -22.67 10.14 9.12
N GLU A 183 -23.97 9.93 9.30
CA GLU A 183 -24.56 9.80 10.63
C GLU A 183 -24.03 8.56 11.37
N GLU A 184 -23.84 7.44 10.68
CA GLU A 184 -23.30 6.23 11.26
C GLU A 184 -21.81 6.39 11.65
N LEU A 185 -21.02 7.13 10.88
CA LEU A 185 -19.62 7.44 11.20
C LEU A 185 -19.53 8.42 12.39
N GLU A 186 -20.36 9.47 12.40
CA GLU A 186 -20.43 10.44 13.51
C GLU A 186 -20.93 9.79 14.81
N ASN A 187 -21.77 8.78 14.71
CA ASN A 187 -22.26 8.00 15.84
C ASN A 187 -21.35 6.84 16.26
N GLY A 188 -20.18 6.66 15.60
CA GLY A 188 -19.22 5.59 15.89
C GLY A 188 -19.71 4.19 15.53
N LEU A 189 -20.70 4.06 14.67
CA LEU A 189 -21.25 2.79 14.21
C LEU A 189 -20.42 2.16 13.06
N ILE A 190 -19.63 2.98 12.38
CA ILE A 190 -18.71 2.54 11.32
C ILE A 190 -17.28 2.88 11.76
N GLU A 191 -16.41 1.89 11.74
CA GLU A 191 -14.98 2.09 11.99
C GLU A 191 -14.26 2.44 10.68
N LEU A 192 -13.38 3.45 10.75
CA LEU A 192 -12.47 3.75 9.64
C LEU A 192 -11.41 2.66 9.52
N ASN A 193 -11.01 2.38 8.29
CA ASN A 193 -9.88 1.51 8.04
C ASN A 193 -8.63 2.09 8.74
N PRO A 194 -8.04 1.39 9.74
CA PRO A 194 -6.91 1.92 10.50
C PRO A 194 -5.66 2.18 9.66
N LEU A 195 -5.62 1.65 8.44
CA LEU A 195 -4.54 1.88 7.48
C LEU A 195 -4.75 3.13 6.63
N ILE A 196 -5.89 3.82 6.74
CA ILE A 196 -6.14 5.10 6.06
C ILE A 196 -5.98 6.22 7.08
N ILE A 197 -5.02 7.10 6.84
CA ILE A 197 -4.61 8.16 7.76
C ILE A 197 -4.83 9.50 7.07
N GLY A 198 -5.57 10.39 7.73
CA GLY A 198 -5.80 11.74 7.23
C GLY A 198 -4.62 12.66 7.51
N TYR A 199 -4.21 13.44 6.50
CA TYR A 199 -3.37 14.60 6.72
C TYR A 199 -4.19 15.88 6.48
N PRO A 200 -3.91 16.97 7.23
CA PRO A 200 -4.70 18.20 7.11
C PRO A 200 -4.60 18.78 5.70
N ALA A 201 -5.77 19.14 5.18
CA ALA A 201 -5.89 19.84 3.93
C ALA A 201 -5.07 21.12 3.99
N THR A 202 -4.19 21.25 3.06
CA THR A 202 -3.57 22.52 2.80
C THR A 202 -4.51 23.33 1.92
N THR A 203 -5.26 24.22 2.53
CA THR A 203 -5.81 25.34 1.77
C THR A 203 -4.60 26.14 1.29
N PRO A 204 -4.37 26.22 -0.04
CA PRO A 204 -3.37 27.14 -0.52
C PRO A 204 -3.79 28.54 -0.06
N GLU A 205 -2.94 29.19 0.72
CA GLU A 205 -3.07 30.64 0.89
C GLU A 205 -3.08 31.27 -0.51
N PRO A 206 -3.83 32.37 -0.73
CA PRO A 206 -3.97 32.96 -2.06
C PRO A 206 -2.65 33.30 -2.76
N ASN A 207 -1.54 33.25 -2.07
CA ASN A 207 -0.22 33.63 -2.54
C ASN A 207 0.74 32.45 -2.83
N GLY A 208 0.28 31.20 -2.76
CA GLY A 208 1.04 30.04 -3.27
C GLY A 208 2.33 29.70 -2.54
N VAL A 209 2.59 30.25 -1.35
CA VAL A 209 3.82 29.98 -0.60
C VAL A 209 3.53 29.01 0.54
N TRP A 210 4.06 27.82 0.42
CA TRP A 210 4.07 26.80 1.45
C TRP A 210 5.17 27.11 2.47
N VAL A 211 4.92 27.97 3.43
CA VAL A 211 5.88 28.23 4.49
C VAL A 211 5.19 27.96 5.82
N ASP A 212 5.29 26.71 6.27
CA ASP A 212 5.09 26.48 7.70
C ASP A 212 5.93 25.29 8.15
N SER A 213 6.94 25.55 8.98
CA SER A 213 7.78 24.54 9.62
C SER A 213 6.93 23.53 10.39
N SER A 214 5.79 23.96 10.93
CA SER A 214 4.84 23.11 11.65
C SER A 214 4.23 22.01 10.80
N ARG A 215 4.06 22.24 9.49
CA ARG A 215 3.53 21.25 8.57
C ARG A 215 4.51 20.13 8.27
N HIS A 216 5.78 20.44 8.15
CA HIS A 216 6.83 19.44 7.92
C HIS A 216 6.93 18.47 9.07
N GLU A 217 6.94 19.01 10.31
CA GLU A 217 6.95 18.21 11.54
C GLU A 217 5.70 17.31 11.65
N MET A 218 4.55 17.85 11.28
CA MET A 218 3.29 17.11 11.31
C MET A 218 3.25 15.99 10.28
N LEU A 219 3.71 16.22 9.04
CA LEU A 219 3.79 15.17 8.02
C LEU A 219 4.78 14.08 8.43
N GLU A 220 5.94 14.42 8.99
CA GLU A 220 6.89 13.45 9.52
C GLU A 220 6.24 12.60 10.63
N ALA A 221 5.50 13.21 11.55
CA ALA A 221 4.79 12.51 12.60
C ALA A 221 3.74 11.54 12.03
N LEU A 222 2.98 11.95 11.00
CA LEU A 222 2.00 11.10 10.32
C LEU A 222 2.65 9.92 9.58
N PHE A 223 3.82 10.13 8.98
CA PHE A 223 4.59 9.03 8.39
C PHE A 223 5.04 8.03 9.46
N LEU A 224 5.52 8.50 10.60
CA LEU A 224 5.88 7.65 11.74
C LEU A 224 4.67 6.87 12.27
N GLU A 225 3.52 7.54 12.38
CA GLU A 225 2.27 6.91 12.78
C GLU A 225 1.85 5.82 11.78
N ALA A 226 1.89 6.12 10.47
CA ALA A 226 1.58 5.16 9.42
C ALA A 226 2.46 3.91 9.50
N LEU A 227 3.75 4.10 9.71
CA LEU A 227 4.71 2.99 9.87
C LEU A 227 4.40 2.14 11.11
N SER A 228 3.94 2.75 12.21
CA SER A 228 3.56 2.01 13.42
C SER A 228 2.34 1.12 13.19
N ARG A 229 1.37 1.60 12.42
CA ARG A 229 0.14 0.87 12.10
C ARG A 229 0.34 -0.32 11.15
N LYS A 230 1.42 -0.31 10.36
CA LYS A 230 1.77 -1.43 9.48
C LYS A 230 2.21 -2.69 10.25
N CYS A 231 2.65 -2.53 11.49
CA CYS A 231 3.17 -3.62 12.31
C CYS A 231 2.08 -4.40 13.07
N ILE A 232 0.83 -3.99 12.97
CA ILE A 232 -0.34 -4.64 13.57
C ILE A 232 -0.98 -5.57 12.53
#